data_56292de126cd4021423a86d43a2f9837
#
_entry.id   56292de126cd4021423a86d43a2f9837
#
_cell.length_a   1.000
_cell.length_b   1.000
_cell.length_c   1.000
_cell.angle_alpha   90.00
_cell.angle_beta   90.00
_cell.angle_gamma   90.00
#
_symmetry.space_group_name_H-M   'P 1'
#
loop_
_entity.id
_entity.type
_entity.pdbx_description
1 polymer ?
#
loop_
_entity_poly.entity_id
_entity_poly.type
_entity_poly.pdbx_seq_one_letter_code
_entity_poly.pdbx_strand_id
1 'polypeptide(L)'
;NKKTMNCLLTGGGGIVGSHIIFEWLHKAIIDKTVAHLFVVIRANEKSAQQRLETILQDASRPKFLNAFTLEACLEKVTVISSDLSTIKKETLEKHNFDTVIHCAGSTNLLQTADSKETVHAQNYLVTKQLLAQIPKAVKRFIYISTAYSFGIQEEKVKDSIEYYKVTNFRNPYEESKYESEKYVRETCKTMNITSQVLRPSIICGRLL
;
A
#
# COMPACT_ATOMS: atom_id res chain seq x y z
N ASN A 1 -18.59 13.93 17.69
CA ASN A 1 -18.60 12.81 16.72
C ASN A 1 -17.19 12.62 16.17
N LYS A 2 -16.51 11.55 16.59
CA LYS A 2 -15.25 11.14 15.94
C LYS A 2 -15.60 10.78 14.50
N LYS A 3 -15.10 11.55 13.53
CA LYS A 3 -15.25 11.22 12.10
C LYS A 3 -14.55 9.88 11.87
N THR A 4 -15.27 8.86 11.49
CA THR A 4 -14.70 7.56 11.14
C THR A 4 -13.87 7.69 9.85
N MET A 5 -12.69 7.09 9.83
CA MET A 5 -11.74 7.16 8.73
C MET A 5 -12.15 6.24 7.58
N ASN A 6 -12.18 6.76 6.36
CA ASN A 6 -12.23 5.97 5.13
C ASN A 6 -10.84 5.94 4.50
N CYS A 7 -10.44 4.80 3.97
CA CYS A 7 -9.08 4.60 3.46
C CYS A 7 -9.07 3.98 2.07
N LEU A 8 -8.13 4.42 1.24
CA LEU A 8 -7.72 3.74 0.01
C LEU A 8 -6.51 2.88 0.31
N LEU A 9 -6.57 1.59 0.00
CA LEU A 9 -5.45 0.65 0.06
C LEU A 9 -5.04 0.23 -1.33
N THR A 10 -3.75 0.24 -1.62
CA THR A 10 -3.17 -0.39 -2.80
C THR A 10 -2.31 -1.59 -2.39
N GLY A 11 -2.17 -2.57 -3.29
CA GLY A 11 -1.39 -3.77 -2.97
C GLY A 11 -2.09 -4.76 -2.06
N GLY A 12 -3.43 -4.72 -1.98
CA GLY A 12 -4.23 -5.59 -1.12
C GLY A 12 -4.05 -7.10 -1.34
N GLY A 13 -3.56 -7.51 -2.53
CA GLY A 13 -3.28 -8.92 -2.84
C GLY A 13 -1.94 -9.44 -2.31
N GLY A 14 -1.05 -8.59 -1.79
CA GLY A 14 0.22 -8.98 -1.18
C GLY A 14 0.07 -9.36 0.30
N ILE A 15 1.13 -9.92 0.90
CA ILE A 15 1.13 -10.34 2.32
C ILE A 15 0.73 -9.16 3.22
N VAL A 16 1.40 -8.03 3.13
CA VAL A 16 1.11 -6.84 3.97
C VAL A 16 -0.29 -6.31 3.70
N GLY A 17 -0.67 -6.17 2.43
CA GLY A 17 -1.97 -5.60 2.07
C GLY A 17 -3.14 -6.48 2.50
N SER A 18 -3.06 -7.81 2.40
CA SER A 18 -4.11 -8.71 2.88
C SER A 18 -4.28 -8.63 4.39
N HIS A 19 -3.18 -8.52 5.17
CA HIS A 19 -3.26 -8.34 6.61
C HIS A 19 -3.85 -6.97 7.01
N ILE A 20 -3.59 -5.92 6.23
CA ILE A 20 -4.24 -4.62 6.43
C ILE A 20 -5.75 -4.73 6.18
N ILE A 21 -6.19 -5.47 5.15
CA ILE A 21 -7.62 -5.74 4.92
C ILE A 21 -8.24 -6.45 6.14
N PHE A 22 -7.59 -7.49 6.65
CA PHE A 22 -8.10 -8.25 7.79
C PHE A 22 -8.19 -7.38 9.05
N GLU A 23 -7.16 -6.63 9.38
CA GLU A 23 -7.14 -5.74 10.53
C GLU A 23 -8.15 -4.58 10.39
N TRP A 24 -8.34 -4.09 9.15
CA TRP A 24 -9.38 -3.11 8.88
C TRP A 24 -10.77 -3.64 9.15
N LEU A 25 -11.05 -4.86 8.72
CA LEU A 25 -12.33 -5.53 8.98
C LEU A 25 -12.57 -5.71 10.49
N HIS A 26 -11.53 -6.11 11.25
CA HIS A 26 -11.63 -6.17 12.72
C HIS A 26 -12.05 -4.81 13.29
N LYS A 27 -11.34 -3.75 12.91
CA LYS A 27 -11.61 -2.39 13.39
C LYS A 27 -12.96 -1.82 12.92
N ALA A 28 -13.40 -2.19 11.73
CA ALA A 28 -14.67 -1.70 11.18
C ALA A 28 -15.89 -2.41 11.76
N ILE A 29 -15.81 -3.73 11.99
CA ILE A 29 -16.94 -4.55 12.38
C ILE A 29 -17.01 -4.68 13.91
N ILE A 30 -15.87 -4.98 14.55
CA ILE A 30 -15.81 -5.26 16.00
C ILE A 30 -15.62 -3.96 16.78
N ASP A 31 -14.52 -3.25 16.53
CA ASP A 31 -14.17 -2.05 17.31
C ASP A 31 -14.99 -0.82 16.90
N LYS A 32 -15.53 -0.78 15.68
CA LYS A 32 -16.25 0.35 15.08
C LYS A 32 -15.45 1.66 15.11
N THR A 33 -14.13 1.55 14.97
CA THR A 33 -13.19 2.70 15.03
C THR A 33 -12.83 3.27 13.68
N VAL A 34 -13.06 2.51 12.59
CA VAL A 34 -12.87 2.93 11.20
C VAL A 34 -14.15 2.67 10.41
N ALA A 35 -14.32 3.29 9.23
CA ALA A 35 -15.53 3.12 8.43
C ALA A 35 -15.31 2.18 7.25
N HIS A 36 -14.83 2.67 6.13
CA HIS A 36 -14.81 1.93 4.86
C HIS A 36 -13.41 1.85 4.26
N LEU A 37 -13.09 0.69 3.66
CA LEU A 37 -11.85 0.46 2.94
C LEU A 37 -12.12 0.33 1.44
N PHE A 38 -11.48 1.17 0.65
CA PHE A 38 -11.43 1.04 -0.80
C PHE A 38 -10.12 0.35 -1.19
N VAL A 39 -10.18 -0.74 -1.94
CA VAL A 39 -8.99 -1.52 -2.30
C VAL A 39 -8.80 -1.52 -3.82
N VAL A 40 -7.68 -0.99 -4.28
CA VAL A 40 -7.33 -1.07 -5.71
C VAL A 40 -6.78 -2.45 -6.01
N ILE A 41 -7.48 -3.20 -6.85
CA ILE A 41 -7.10 -4.53 -7.31
C ILE A 41 -7.16 -4.56 -8.83
N ARG A 42 -6.07 -4.98 -9.46
CA ARG A 42 -6.03 -5.25 -10.90
C ARG A 42 -6.73 -6.56 -11.22
N ALA A 43 -7.63 -6.54 -12.18
CA ALA A 43 -8.16 -7.78 -12.77
C ALA A 43 -7.06 -8.54 -13.55
N ASN A 44 -7.16 -9.86 -13.57
CA ASN A 44 -6.36 -10.75 -14.41
C ASN A 44 -7.29 -11.82 -15.03
N GLU A 45 -6.99 -13.11 -14.90
CA GLU A 45 -7.89 -14.21 -15.23
C GLU A 45 -9.16 -14.19 -14.36
N LYS A 46 -9.06 -13.66 -13.14
CA LYS A 46 -10.18 -13.39 -12.23
C LYS A 46 -10.50 -11.90 -12.22
N SER A 47 -11.79 -11.56 -12.04
CA SER A 47 -12.18 -10.18 -11.80
C SER A 47 -11.55 -9.65 -10.51
N ALA A 48 -11.42 -8.33 -10.37
CA ALA A 48 -10.92 -7.71 -9.17
C ALA A 48 -11.75 -8.08 -7.93
N GLN A 49 -13.07 -8.21 -8.08
CA GLN A 49 -14.00 -8.65 -7.04
C GLN A 49 -13.72 -10.10 -6.60
N GLN A 50 -13.61 -11.03 -7.55
CA GLN A 50 -13.27 -12.43 -7.25
C GLN A 50 -11.91 -12.58 -6.56
N ARG A 51 -10.96 -11.70 -6.88
CA ARG A 51 -9.66 -11.67 -6.19
C ARG A 51 -9.79 -11.22 -4.74
N LEU A 52 -10.60 -10.19 -4.46
CA LEU A 52 -10.88 -9.80 -3.07
C LEU A 52 -11.55 -10.94 -2.30
N GLU A 53 -12.58 -11.56 -2.87
CA GLU A 53 -13.29 -12.70 -2.25
C GLU A 53 -12.33 -13.85 -1.96
N THR A 54 -11.41 -14.17 -2.88
CA THR A 54 -10.37 -15.18 -2.64
C THR A 54 -9.49 -14.81 -1.43
N ILE A 55 -9.11 -13.54 -1.26
CA ILE A 55 -8.35 -13.08 -0.10
C ILE A 55 -9.15 -13.23 1.19
N LEU A 56 -10.42 -12.84 1.19
CA LEU A 56 -11.29 -12.90 2.37
C LEU A 56 -11.63 -14.33 2.79
N GLN A 57 -11.57 -15.28 1.87
CA GLN A 57 -11.86 -16.70 2.09
C GLN A 57 -10.61 -17.57 2.22
N ASP A 58 -9.41 -16.97 2.14
CA ASP A 58 -8.14 -17.70 2.26
C ASP A 58 -8.07 -18.49 3.57
N ALA A 59 -7.60 -19.73 3.50
CA ALA A 59 -7.50 -20.61 4.66
C ALA A 59 -6.56 -20.09 5.76
N SER A 60 -5.64 -19.21 5.41
CA SER A 60 -4.70 -18.55 6.33
C SER A 60 -5.21 -17.22 6.90
N ARG A 61 -6.50 -16.89 6.66
CA ARG A 61 -7.10 -15.68 7.25
C ARG A 61 -7.19 -15.80 8.78
N PRO A 62 -7.15 -14.68 9.51
CA PRO A 62 -7.29 -14.69 10.96
C PRO A 62 -8.61 -15.33 11.41
N LYS A 63 -8.54 -16.12 12.50
CA LYS A 63 -9.69 -16.87 13.02
C LYS A 63 -10.92 -16.02 13.36
N PHE A 64 -10.71 -14.76 13.76
CA PHE A 64 -11.85 -13.87 14.09
C PHE A 64 -12.76 -13.63 12.87
N LEU A 65 -12.24 -13.71 11.65
CA LEU A 65 -13.04 -13.57 10.43
C LEU A 65 -14.01 -14.73 10.19
N ASN A 66 -13.81 -15.88 10.85
CA ASN A 66 -14.74 -17.02 10.77
C ASN A 66 -16.11 -16.73 11.41
N ALA A 67 -16.19 -15.68 12.25
CA ALA A 67 -17.44 -15.24 12.86
C ALA A 67 -18.30 -14.37 11.91
N PHE A 68 -17.78 -13.99 10.74
CA PHE A 68 -18.45 -13.09 9.81
C PHE A 68 -18.70 -13.75 8.45
N THR A 69 -19.86 -13.45 7.87
CA THR A 69 -20.15 -13.85 6.48
C THR A 69 -19.32 -13.03 5.50
N LEU A 70 -19.17 -13.54 4.29
CA LEU A 70 -18.49 -12.82 3.22
C LEU A 70 -19.19 -11.48 2.94
N GLU A 71 -20.51 -11.48 2.94
CA GLU A 71 -21.35 -10.28 2.72
C GLU A 71 -21.06 -9.21 3.76
N ALA A 72 -21.00 -9.58 5.05
CA ALA A 72 -20.68 -8.64 6.14
C ALA A 72 -19.29 -8.01 5.97
N CYS A 73 -18.31 -8.78 5.46
CA CYS A 73 -17.00 -8.25 5.12
C CYS A 73 -17.05 -7.29 3.92
N LEU A 74 -17.79 -7.66 2.87
CA LEU A 74 -17.92 -6.86 1.65
C LEU A 74 -18.70 -5.55 1.88
N GLU A 75 -19.55 -5.46 2.89
CA GLU A 75 -20.16 -4.18 3.31
C GLU A 75 -19.12 -3.16 3.80
N LYS A 76 -17.95 -3.57 4.23
CA LYS A 76 -16.88 -2.72 4.76
C LYS A 76 -15.74 -2.49 3.79
N VAL A 77 -15.70 -3.24 2.67
CA VAL A 77 -14.62 -3.17 1.69
C VAL A 77 -15.18 -3.07 0.29
N THR A 78 -14.78 -2.06 -0.46
CA THR A 78 -15.14 -1.89 -1.89
C THR A 78 -13.90 -2.04 -2.76
N VAL A 79 -14.00 -2.84 -3.82
CA VAL A 79 -12.95 -2.98 -4.83
C VAL A 79 -13.03 -1.85 -5.85
N ILE A 80 -11.88 -1.25 -6.12
CA ILE A 80 -11.66 -0.39 -7.29
C ILE A 80 -10.87 -1.21 -8.29
N SER A 81 -11.54 -1.68 -9.36
CA SER A 81 -10.91 -2.45 -10.43
C SER A 81 -10.07 -1.52 -11.31
N SER A 82 -8.77 -1.50 -11.10
CA SER A 82 -7.85 -0.65 -11.88
C SER A 82 -6.42 -1.17 -11.80
N ASP A 83 -5.64 -0.86 -12.83
CA ASP A 83 -4.19 -0.93 -12.76
C ASP A 83 -3.64 0.43 -12.27
N LEU A 84 -2.75 0.38 -11.28
CA LEU A 84 -2.17 1.60 -10.70
C LEU A 84 -1.30 2.37 -11.69
N SER A 85 -0.70 1.71 -12.67
CA SER A 85 0.12 2.38 -13.71
C SER A 85 -0.70 3.27 -14.64
N THR A 86 -2.01 3.02 -14.74
CA THR A 86 -2.94 3.74 -15.62
C THR A 86 -4.13 4.33 -14.88
N ILE A 87 -4.12 4.29 -13.53
CA ILE A 87 -5.22 4.79 -12.72
C ILE A 87 -5.48 6.26 -13.01
N LYS A 88 -6.76 6.63 -13.09
CA LYS A 88 -7.19 7.99 -13.38
C LYS A 88 -7.85 8.63 -12.17
N LYS A 89 -7.74 9.95 -12.09
CA LYS A 89 -8.31 10.74 -11.00
C LYS A 89 -9.83 10.57 -10.88
N GLU A 90 -10.53 10.55 -12.02
CA GLU A 90 -11.98 10.37 -12.08
C GLU A 90 -12.42 9.01 -11.50
N THR A 91 -11.56 7.98 -11.56
CA THR A 91 -11.82 6.69 -10.93
C THR A 91 -11.77 6.81 -9.41
N LEU A 92 -10.80 7.54 -8.87
CA LEU A 92 -10.62 7.72 -7.44
C LEU A 92 -11.62 8.72 -6.83
N GLU A 93 -11.99 9.76 -7.56
CA GLU A 93 -12.93 10.79 -7.09
C GLU A 93 -14.37 10.29 -6.90
N LYS A 94 -14.71 9.13 -7.45
CA LYS A 94 -16.00 8.44 -7.20
C LYS A 94 -16.13 7.92 -5.77
N HIS A 95 -15.01 7.87 -5.02
CA HIS A 95 -14.95 7.29 -3.69
C HIS A 95 -14.51 8.32 -2.66
N ASN A 96 -15.17 8.29 -1.50
CA ASN A 96 -14.91 9.25 -0.44
C ASN A 96 -13.92 8.67 0.58
N PHE A 97 -12.63 8.99 0.44
CA PHE A 97 -11.58 8.63 1.40
C PHE A 97 -10.67 9.84 1.67
N ASP A 98 -10.07 9.90 2.84
CA ASP A 98 -9.15 10.95 3.26
C ASP A 98 -7.74 10.44 3.58
N THR A 99 -7.57 9.13 3.58
CA THR A 99 -6.32 8.45 3.90
C THR A 99 -5.98 7.46 2.78
N VAL A 100 -4.71 7.39 2.42
CA VAL A 100 -4.16 6.39 1.47
C VAL A 100 -3.11 5.56 2.18
N ILE A 101 -3.19 4.22 2.04
CA ILE A 101 -2.13 3.28 2.41
C ILE A 101 -1.60 2.64 1.13
N HIS A 102 -0.37 2.96 0.80
CA HIS A 102 0.27 2.49 -0.43
C HIS A 102 1.26 1.35 -0.14
N CYS A 103 0.81 0.11 -0.39
CA CYS A 103 1.58 -1.12 -0.22
C CYS A 103 1.97 -1.76 -1.56
N ALA A 104 1.40 -1.30 -2.68
CA ALA A 104 1.71 -1.87 -3.99
C ALA A 104 3.18 -1.67 -4.34
N GLY A 105 3.77 -2.70 -4.91
CA GLY A 105 5.14 -2.68 -5.39
C GLY A 105 5.68 -4.09 -5.64
N SER A 106 6.75 -4.18 -6.40
CA SER A 106 7.51 -5.41 -6.64
C SER A 106 8.55 -5.59 -5.55
N THR A 107 8.75 -6.84 -5.13
CA THR A 107 9.83 -7.26 -4.22
C THR A 107 10.90 -8.07 -4.95
N ASN A 108 11.01 -7.93 -6.27
CA ASN A 108 12.02 -8.63 -7.05
C ASN A 108 13.42 -8.07 -6.73
N LEU A 109 14.32 -8.93 -6.26
CA LEU A 109 15.69 -8.59 -5.85
C LEU A 109 16.74 -8.89 -6.92
N LEU A 110 16.34 -9.38 -8.10
CA LEU A 110 17.27 -9.70 -9.19
C LEU A 110 17.96 -8.43 -9.69
N GLN A 111 19.22 -8.59 -10.11
CA GLN A 111 20.08 -7.49 -10.57
C GLN A 111 20.23 -7.43 -12.10
N THR A 112 19.31 -8.03 -12.86
CA THR A 112 19.33 -7.96 -14.33
C THR A 112 18.82 -6.61 -14.81
N ALA A 113 19.18 -6.19 -16.02
CA ALA A 113 18.70 -4.95 -16.61
C ALA A 113 17.17 -4.89 -16.70
N ASP A 114 16.53 -5.97 -17.18
CA ASP A 114 15.07 -6.10 -17.28
C ASP A 114 14.40 -6.01 -15.90
N SER A 115 15.05 -6.59 -14.89
CA SER A 115 14.58 -6.51 -13.49
C SER A 115 14.64 -5.08 -12.97
N LYS A 116 15.71 -4.34 -13.27
CA LYS A 116 15.84 -2.93 -12.84
C LYS A 116 14.71 -2.07 -13.42
N GLU A 117 14.46 -2.17 -14.72
CA GLU A 117 13.40 -1.41 -15.39
C GLU A 117 12.01 -1.78 -14.83
N THR A 118 11.73 -3.07 -14.72
CA THR A 118 10.45 -3.57 -14.21
C THR A 118 10.20 -3.14 -12.76
N VAL A 119 11.21 -3.27 -11.89
CA VAL A 119 11.09 -2.89 -10.47
C VAL A 119 10.92 -1.37 -10.32
N HIS A 120 11.68 -0.58 -11.08
CA HIS A 120 11.52 0.87 -11.07
C HIS A 120 10.12 1.29 -11.53
N ALA A 121 9.60 0.68 -12.60
CA ALA A 121 8.24 0.93 -13.07
C ALA A 121 7.18 0.56 -12.02
N GLN A 122 7.30 -0.61 -11.41
CA GLN A 122 6.30 -1.13 -10.46
C GLN A 122 6.38 -0.48 -9.06
N ASN A 123 7.49 0.13 -8.69
CA ASN A 123 7.64 0.80 -7.41
C ASN A 123 7.58 2.33 -7.55
N TYR A 124 8.50 2.91 -8.32
CA TYR A 124 8.63 4.37 -8.39
C TYR A 124 7.58 5.02 -9.31
N LEU A 125 7.45 4.55 -10.57
CA LEU A 125 6.51 5.17 -11.52
C LEU A 125 5.05 4.96 -11.08
N VAL A 126 4.70 3.79 -10.54
CA VAL A 126 3.36 3.53 -9.99
C VAL A 126 3.06 4.45 -8.80
N THR A 127 4.03 4.69 -7.91
CA THR A 127 3.88 5.63 -6.79
C THR A 127 3.67 7.06 -7.29
N LYS A 128 4.42 7.48 -8.32
CA LYS A 128 4.23 8.79 -8.96
C LYS A 128 2.84 8.92 -9.58
N GLN A 129 2.42 7.91 -10.33
CA GLN A 129 1.10 7.90 -10.97
C GLN A 129 0.00 8.01 -9.92
N LEU A 130 0.05 7.22 -8.86
CA LEU A 130 -0.94 7.28 -7.79
C LEU A 130 -1.02 8.68 -7.18
N LEU A 131 0.10 9.25 -6.76
CA LEU A 131 0.15 10.59 -6.15
C LEU A 131 -0.37 11.69 -7.07
N ALA A 132 -0.13 11.58 -8.38
CA ALA A 132 -0.65 12.53 -9.37
C ALA A 132 -2.18 12.46 -9.52
N GLN A 133 -2.81 11.34 -9.15
CA GLN A 133 -4.23 11.09 -9.35
C GLN A 133 -5.07 11.12 -8.07
N ILE A 134 -4.47 11.17 -6.88
CA ILE A 134 -5.25 11.19 -5.63
C ILE A 134 -6.13 12.44 -5.52
N PRO A 135 -7.37 12.31 -5.00
CA PRO A 135 -8.27 13.44 -4.80
C PRO A 135 -7.72 14.46 -3.80
N LYS A 136 -8.11 15.73 -3.97
CA LYS A 136 -7.76 16.82 -3.03
C LYS A 136 -8.28 16.59 -1.61
N ALA A 137 -9.24 15.70 -1.43
CA ALA A 137 -9.80 15.33 -0.12
C ALA A 137 -8.80 14.54 0.74
N VAL A 138 -7.77 13.94 0.15
CA VAL A 138 -6.74 13.17 0.86
C VAL A 138 -5.93 14.08 1.77
N LYS A 139 -5.83 13.68 3.05
CA LYS A 139 -5.11 14.41 4.12
C LYS A 139 -3.91 13.63 4.64
N ARG A 140 -3.90 12.32 4.44
CA ARG A 140 -2.84 11.43 4.92
C ARG A 140 -2.42 10.42 3.86
N PHE A 141 -1.13 10.23 3.71
CA PHE A 141 -0.54 9.23 2.82
C PHE A 141 0.47 8.39 3.60
N ILE A 142 0.17 7.10 3.75
CA ILE A 142 1.02 6.13 4.43
C ILE A 142 1.70 5.27 3.37
N TYR A 143 3.01 5.34 3.29
CA TYR A 143 3.81 4.59 2.34
C TYR A 143 4.50 3.40 3.03
N ILE A 144 4.27 2.20 2.53
CA ILE A 144 4.98 1.01 3.00
C ILE A 144 6.27 0.87 2.20
N SER A 145 7.36 1.20 2.86
CA SER A 145 8.71 1.09 2.32
C SER A 145 9.41 -0.17 2.84
N THR A 146 10.69 -0.10 3.08
CA THR A 146 11.52 -1.18 3.63
C THR A 146 12.64 -0.62 4.47
N ALA A 147 13.11 -1.38 5.47
CA ALA A 147 14.32 -1.04 6.21
C ALA A 147 15.56 -0.98 5.29
N TYR A 148 15.51 -1.65 4.13
CA TYR A 148 16.61 -1.67 3.16
C TYR A 148 16.67 -0.44 2.25
N SER A 149 15.71 0.49 2.33
CA SER A 149 15.77 1.76 1.58
C SER A 149 16.97 2.65 1.96
N PHE A 150 17.62 2.38 3.08
CA PHE A 150 18.87 3.03 3.45
C PHE A 150 20.11 2.49 2.70
N GLY A 151 19.96 1.48 1.83
CA GLY A 151 21.06 0.90 1.08
C GLY A 151 22.13 0.26 1.97
N ILE A 152 23.39 0.36 1.54
CA ILE A 152 24.55 -0.13 2.29
C ILE A 152 25.03 1.00 3.18
N GLN A 153 24.98 0.80 4.51
CA GLN A 153 25.47 1.74 5.52
C GLN A 153 26.48 1.04 6.40
N GLU A 154 27.56 1.75 6.73
CA GLU A 154 28.60 1.28 7.65
C GLU A 154 28.26 1.63 9.12
N GLU A 155 27.43 2.64 9.32
CA GLU A 155 27.05 3.12 10.64
C GLU A 155 25.60 2.79 10.99
N LYS A 156 25.26 2.95 12.27
CA LYS A 156 23.90 2.80 12.77
C LYS A 156 22.98 3.84 12.12
N VAL A 157 21.96 3.38 11.43
CA VAL A 157 20.98 4.22 10.75
C VAL A 157 20.06 4.91 11.75
N LYS A 158 19.88 6.23 11.60
CA LYS A 158 18.90 7.03 12.35
C LYS A 158 17.53 6.97 11.63
N ASP A 159 16.46 7.27 12.35
CA ASP A 159 15.07 7.12 11.88
C ASP A 159 14.68 7.99 10.67
N SER A 160 15.48 8.99 10.31
CA SER A 160 15.12 9.89 9.21
C SER A 160 16.02 9.72 8.00
N ILE A 161 15.40 9.42 6.85
CA ILE A 161 16.07 9.32 5.56
C ILE A 161 16.61 10.68 5.07
N GLU A 162 16.11 11.78 5.62
CA GLU A 162 16.54 13.14 5.28
C GLU A 162 18.02 13.38 5.57
N TYR A 163 18.58 12.60 6.50
CA TYR A 163 19.99 12.70 6.90
C TYR A 163 20.94 11.87 6.04
N TYR A 164 20.41 11.10 5.05
CA TYR A 164 21.24 10.20 4.28
C TYR A 164 21.15 10.47 2.78
N LYS A 165 22.28 10.74 2.17
CA LYS A 165 22.44 10.64 0.73
C LYS A 165 22.88 9.20 0.41
N VAL A 166 21.92 8.34 0.17
CA VAL A 166 22.21 6.94 -0.18
C VAL A 166 22.65 6.88 -1.64
N THR A 167 23.79 6.26 -1.88
CA THR A 167 24.38 6.10 -3.22
C THR A 167 24.63 4.65 -3.59
N ASN A 168 24.66 3.74 -2.62
CA ASN A 168 24.96 2.34 -2.81
C ASN A 168 23.80 1.46 -2.37
N PHE A 169 23.25 0.69 -3.31
CA PHE A 169 22.17 -0.26 -3.09
C PHE A 169 22.62 -1.67 -3.47
N ARG A 170 22.11 -2.69 -2.78
CA ARG A 170 22.38 -4.09 -3.08
C ARG A 170 21.67 -4.55 -4.36
N ASN A 171 20.54 -3.92 -4.67
CA ASN A 171 19.67 -4.32 -5.78
C ASN A 171 18.72 -3.17 -6.19
N PRO A 172 18.09 -3.28 -7.38
CA PRO A 172 17.14 -2.28 -7.88
C PRO A 172 15.93 -2.03 -6.98
N TYR A 173 15.51 -3.04 -6.20
CA TYR A 173 14.40 -2.90 -5.27
C TYR A 173 14.70 -1.85 -4.19
N GLU A 174 15.86 -1.94 -3.53
CA GLU A 174 16.27 -0.97 -2.51
C GLU A 174 16.33 0.46 -3.08
N GLU A 175 16.95 0.61 -4.25
CA GLU A 175 17.04 1.88 -4.97
C GLU A 175 15.65 2.46 -5.25
N SER A 176 14.75 1.66 -5.85
CA SER A 176 13.41 2.10 -6.20
C SER A 176 12.56 2.49 -4.99
N LYS A 177 12.73 1.81 -3.85
CA LYS A 177 12.04 2.14 -2.60
C LYS A 177 12.57 3.43 -2.00
N TYR A 178 13.87 3.67 -2.03
CA TYR A 178 14.48 4.93 -1.61
C TYR A 178 13.98 6.12 -2.44
N GLU A 179 14.00 6.00 -3.78
CA GLU A 179 13.51 7.04 -4.68
C GLU A 179 12.02 7.33 -4.45
N SER A 180 11.22 6.28 -4.26
CA SER A 180 9.79 6.42 -3.95
C SER A 180 9.55 7.15 -2.63
N GLU A 181 10.33 6.86 -1.58
CA GLU A 181 10.22 7.55 -0.31
C GLU A 181 10.48 9.05 -0.44
N LYS A 182 11.56 9.41 -1.13
CA LYS A 182 11.89 10.83 -1.38
C LYS A 182 10.75 11.52 -2.11
N TYR A 183 10.29 10.91 -3.20
CA TYR A 183 9.21 11.45 -4.00
C TYR A 183 7.90 11.63 -3.19
N VAL A 184 7.54 10.62 -2.40
CA VAL A 184 6.35 10.69 -1.51
C VAL A 184 6.47 11.86 -0.55
N ARG A 185 7.60 12.02 0.14
CA ARG A 185 7.81 13.10 1.12
C ARG A 185 7.72 14.47 0.49
N GLU A 186 8.44 14.68 -0.61
CA GLU A 186 8.47 15.96 -1.33
C GLU A 186 7.10 16.31 -1.90
N THR A 187 6.45 15.37 -2.57
CA THR A 187 5.14 15.58 -3.19
C THR A 187 4.05 15.81 -2.15
N CYS A 188 3.99 15.00 -1.09
CA CYS A 188 3.02 15.19 -0.01
C CYS A 188 3.19 16.54 0.68
N LYS A 189 4.44 16.97 0.92
CA LYS A 189 4.73 18.30 1.47
C LYS A 189 4.16 19.42 0.57
N THR A 190 4.41 19.32 -0.74
CA THR A 190 3.90 20.29 -1.72
C THR A 190 2.37 20.31 -1.79
N MET A 191 1.74 19.14 -1.64
CA MET A 191 0.29 18.97 -1.66
C MET A 191 -0.38 19.26 -0.31
N ASN A 192 0.38 19.60 0.73
CA ASN A 192 -0.10 19.77 2.11
C ASN A 192 -0.80 18.49 2.65
N ILE A 193 -0.22 17.33 2.36
CA ILE A 193 -0.66 16.01 2.82
C ILE A 193 0.31 15.52 3.90
N THR A 194 -0.20 15.06 5.04
CA THR A 194 0.63 14.41 6.05
C THR A 194 1.13 13.07 5.53
N SER A 195 2.45 12.93 5.32
CA SER A 195 3.06 11.67 4.91
C SER A 195 3.63 10.91 6.10
N GLN A 196 3.48 9.59 6.06
CA GLN A 196 4.11 8.66 6.98
C GLN A 196 4.77 7.54 6.18
N VAL A 197 6.04 7.25 6.44
CA VAL A 197 6.78 6.16 5.81
C VAL A 197 7.05 5.09 6.84
N LEU A 198 6.57 3.87 6.59
CA LEU A 198 6.81 2.70 7.40
C LEU A 198 7.86 1.83 6.73
N ARG A 199 8.90 1.45 7.46
CA ARG A 199 10.04 0.67 6.97
C ARG A 199 10.15 -0.67 7.69
N PRO A 200 9.26 -1.62 7.35
CA PRO A 200 9.38 -2.96 7.91
C PRO A 200 10.69 -3.61 7.45
N SER A 201 11.23 -4.48 8.28
CA SER A 201 12.25 -5.45 7.90
C SER A 201 11.63 -6.57 7.05
N ILE A 202 12.30 -7.70 6.92
CA ILE A 202 11.75 -8.86 6.21
C ILE A 202 10.48 -9.33 6.92
N ILE A 203 9.37 -9.32 6.17
CA ILE A 203 8.09 -9.83 6.64
C ILE A 203 7.95 -11.24 6.08
N CYS A 204 7.83 -12.22 6.95
CA CYS A 204 7.63 -13.61 6.60
C CYS A 204 6.55 -14.24 7.50
N GLY A 205 5.89 -15.26 6.96
CA GLY A 205 4.79 -15.94 7.65
C GLY A 205 3.46 -15.22 7.51
N ARG A 206 2.41 -15.94 7.88
CA ARG A 206 1.07 -15.40 8.07
C ARG A 206 0.66 -15.69 9.51
N LEU A 207 -0.01 -14.74 10.14
CA LEU A 207 -0.65 -14.99 11.43
C LEU A 207 -1.78 -16.01 11.20
N LEU A 208 -1.63 -17.21 11.75
CA LEU A 208 -2.63 -18.25 11.70
C LEU A 208 -3.63 -18.09 12.86
#